data_fcc6f900d7d7339f28478ad281dc7e64
#
_entry.id   fcc6f900d7d7339f28478ad281dc7e64
#
_cell.length_a   1.000
_cell.length_b   1.000
_cell.length_c   1.000
_cell.angle_alpha   90.00
_cell.angle_beta   90.00
_cell.angle_gamma   90.00
#
_symmetry.space_group_name_H-M   'P 1'
#
loop_
_entity.id
_entity.type
_entity.pdbx_description
1 polymer ?
#
loop_
_entity_poly.entity_id
_entity_poly.type
_entity_poly.pdbx_seq_one_letter_code
_entity_poly.pdbx_strand_id
1 'polypeptide(L)'
;MLDTDLVLEGGGVKGSGLVGAITALASAAEPYTCRRVAGTSAGAIVASMLAAGYDAAEMKTVMTDLDFSQFEDEHGFPGKHLELLAEGLGLVLHEGLFQGQFLHDWIGKILAAKNVHTWGDLKQDDPESSLPPEQRYKLVVIVSDISRGQKLRLPWDYEPLLGVDPDTQPVADAVRASAGIPFFFRPFHMKANPDVTRGHGEILCTDGGMLSNFPVAIFDRTDGKPPRWPTFGIKLSARRSLAQATWNPDANAIELAKSLVGTMQTAHDQVYVDQASVASRTIFVDTTGYTATDFHLTAADKQKLFDHGQQAGEKFLASWNWVKWRAGDYTT
;
A
#
# COMPACT_ATOMS: atom_id res chain seq x y z
N MET A 1 24.18 -0.43 11.33
CA MET A 1 22.83 -0.38 10.69
C MET A 1 22.73 0.90 9.90
N LEU A 2 22.21 0.83 8.69
CA LEU A 2 22.00 1.96 7.81
C LEU A 2 20.52 2.41 7.90
N ASP A 3 20.26 3.70 7.81
CA ASP A 3 18.88 4.22 7.79
C ASP A 3 18.32 4.20 6.37
N THR A 4 16.99 3.99 6.24
CA THR A 4 16.26 4.11 4.99
C THR A 4 14.82 4.53 5.23
N ASP A 5 14.20 5.16 4.23
CA ASP A 5 12.75 5.23 4.12
C ASP A 5 12.27 4.15 3.14
N LEU A 6 11.07 3.64 3.32
CA LEU A 6 10.46 2.65 2.43
C LEU A 6 9.16 3.15 1.83
N VAL A 7 8.92 2.81 0.56
CA VAL A 7 7.65 3.05 -0.12
C VAL A 7 7.18 1.74 -0.74
N LEU A 8 6.00 1.28 -0.34
CA LEU A 8 5.47 -0.04 -0.66
C LEU A 8 4.29 0.07 -1.62
N GLU A 9 4.41 -0.58 -2.78
CA GLU A 9 3.35 -0.61 -3.80
C GLU A 9 2.12 -1.39 -3.32
N GLY A 10 0.94 -0.98 -3.80
CA GLY A 10 -0.28 -1.75 -3.68
C GLY A 10 -0.27 -2.99 -4.58
N GLY A 11 -0.91 -4.07 -4.14
CA GLY A 11 -0.91 -5.31 -4.93
C GLY A 11 -1.83 -6.41 -4.40
N GLY A 12 -2.80 -6.08 -3.57
CA GLY A 12 -3.76 -7.05 -3.02
C GLY A 12 -3.06 -8.18 -2.26
N VAL A 13 -3.44 -9.41 -2.53
CA VAL A 13 -2.91 -10.60 -1.83
C VAL A 13 -1.41 -10.85 -2.00
N LYS A 14 -0.72 -10.09 -2.85
CA LYS A 14 0.73 -10.25 -3.14
C LYS A 14 1.65 -9.67 -2.06
N GLY A 15 1.11 -9.19 -0.95
CA GLY A 15 1.84 -8.54 0.14
C GLY A 15 3.01 -9.34 0.73
N SER A 16 2.98 -10.69 0.65
CA SER A 16 4.10 -11.54 1.07
C SER A 16 5.41 -11.23 0.33
N GLY A 17 5.33 -10.78 -0.94
CA GLY A 17 6.49 -10.35 -1.71
C GLY A 17 7.15 -9.08 -1.15
N LEU A 18 6.36 -8.15 -0.59
CA LEU A 18 6.90 -6.97 0.10
C LEU A 18 7.68 -7.38 1.33
N VAL A 19 7.13 -8.30 2.13
CA VAL A 19 7.78 -8.81 3.35
C VAL A 19 9.10 -9.53 3.02
N GLY A 20 9.13 -10.30 1.92
CA GLY A 20 10.37 -10.93 1.45
C GLY A 20 11.46 -9.90 1.14
N ALA A 21 11.13 -8.84 0.40
CA ALA A 21 12.09 -7.77 0.09
C ALA A 21 12.56 -7.01 1.34
N ILE A 22 11.66 -6.73 2.29
CA ILE A 22 12.01 -6.13 3.59
C ILE A 22 12.96 -7.06 4.37
N THR A 23 12.72 -8.37 4.33
CA THR A 23 13.59 -9.36 4.98
C THR A 23 15.03 -9.30 4.42
N ALA A 24 15.18 -9.17 3.11
CA ALA A 24 16.51 -9.02 2.50
C ALA A 24 17.22 -7.75 2.98
N LEU A 25 16.51 -6.61 3.07
CA LEU A 25 17.06 -5.36 3.60
C LEU A 25 17.46 -5.49 5.08
N ALA A 26 16.66 -6.16 5.90
CA ALA A 26 16.92 -6.36 7.32
C ALA A 26 18.04 -7.35 7.62
N SER A 27 18.29 -8.32 6.72
CA SER A 27 19.33 -9.36 6.88
C SER A 27 20.58 -9.11 6.03
N ALA A 28 20.72 -7.94 5.44
CA ALA A 28 21.93 -7.56 4.70
C ALA A 28 23.16 -7.54 5.61
N ALA A 29 24.36 -7.66 5.03
CA ALA A 29 25.64 -7.56 5.80
C ALA A 29 25.73 -6.24 6.59
N GLU A 30 25.20 -5.15 6.04
CA GLU A 30 24.91 -3.91 6.74
C GLU A 30 23.39 -3.71 6.72
N PRO A 31 22.67 -4.15 7.78
CA PRO A 31 21.21 -4.11 7.82
C PRO A 31 20.63 -2.69 7.73
N TYR A 32 19.52 -2.55 7.02
CA TYR A 32 18.78 -1.31 6.93
C TYR A 32 17.68 -1.23 8.00
N THR A 33 17.60 -0.08 8.65
CA THR A 33 16.53 0.28 9.60
C THR A 33 15.57 1.26 8.93
N CYS A 34 14.30 0.91 8.88
CA CYS A 34 13.27 1.77 8.31
C CYS A 34 12.94 2.92 9.26
N ARG A 35 13.14 4.17 8.81
CA ARG A 35 12.82 5.38 9.56
C ARG A 35 11.39 5.84 9.33
N ARG A 36 10.98 5.89 8.08
CA ARG A 36 9.63 6.24 7.65
C ARG A 36 9.18 5.26 6.58
N VAL A 37 7.90 4.96 6.56
CA VAL A 37 7.33 4.08 5.55
C VAL A 37 6.05 4.65 4.99
N ALA A 38 5.87 4.55 3.68
CA ALA A 38 4.62 4.85 3.01
C ALA A 38 4.11 3.61 2.27
N GLY A 39 2.80 3.49 2.18
CA GLY A 39 2.20 2.36 1.47
C GLY A 39 0.82 2.66 0.91
N THR A 40 0.46 1.89 -0.10
CA THR A 40 -0.85 1.89 -0.73
C THR A 40 -1.42 0.49 -0.72
N SER A 41 -2.71 0.30 -0.41
CA SER A 41 -3.39 -1.00 -0.47
C SER A 41 -2.65 -2.08 0.37
N ALA A 42 -2.28 -3.21 -0.21
CA ALA A 42 -1.45 -4.23 0.45
C ALA A 42 -0.14 -3.63 1.01
N GLY A 43 0.45 -2.65 0.29
CA GLY A 43 1.61 -1.91 0.78
C GLY A 43 1.30 -1.11 2.05
N ALA A 44 0.09 -0.57 2.21
CA ALA A 44 -0.33 0.12 3.44
C ALA A 44 -0.45 -0.86 4.63
N ILE A 45 -0.93 -2.08 4.39
CA ILE A 45 -0.99 -3.14 5.42
C ILE A 45 0.43 -3.46 5.91
N VAL A 46 1.36 -3.78 4.99
CA VAL A 46 2.75 -4.11 5.34
C VAL A 46 3.47 -2.91 5.96
N ALA A 47 3.25 -1.70 5.43
CA ALA A 47 3.80 -0.45 5.97
C ALA A 47 3.34 -0.20 7.41
N SER A 48 2.06 -0.44 7.71
CA SER A 48 1.51 -0.26 9.05
C SER A 48 2.11 -1.23 10.07
N MET A 49 2.34 -2.49 9.69
CA MET A 49 3.06 -3.45 10.53
C MET A 49 4.50 -2.98 10.82
N LEU A 50 5.22 -2.58 9.78
CA LEU A 50 6.60 -2.10 9.92
C LEU A 50 6.68 -0.84 10.78
N ALA A 51 5.75 0.11 10.61
CA ALA A 51 5.64 1.31 11.43
C ALA A 51 5.31 0.99 12.89
N ALA A 52 4.46 -0.01 13.15
CA ALA A 52 4.12 -0.49 14.47
C ALA A 52 5.26 -1.26 15.17
N GLY A 53 6.36 -1.55 14.47
CA GLY A 53 7.54 -2.20 15.04
C GLY A 53 7.56 -3.71 14.91
N TYR A 54 6.81 -4.28 13.99
CA TYR A 54 7.00 -5.68 13.59
C TYR A 54 8.34 -5.85 12.91
N ASP A 55 9.10 -6.87 13.29
CA ASP A 55 10.27 -7.28 12.56
C ASP A 55 9.91 -8.16 11.34
N ALA A 56 10.89 -8.47 10.51
CA ALA A 56 10.69 -9.24 9.28
C ALA A 56 10.13 -10.66 9.54
N ALA A 57 10.53 -11.31 10.61
CA ALA A 57 10.07 -12.65 10.97
C ALA A 57 8.63 -12.64 11.48
N GLU A 58 8.30 -11.65 12.32
CA GLU A 58 6.93 -11.43 12.78
C GLU A 58 5.99 -11.11 11.62
N MET A 59 6.39 -10.21 10.71
CA MET A 59 5.59 -9.90 9.51
C MET A 59 5.38 -11.13 8.62
N LYS A 60 6.41 -11.95 8.43
CA LYS A 60 6.31 -13.21 7.69
C LYS A 60 5.26 -14.13 8.32
N THR A 61 5.30 -14.29 9.64
CA THR A 61 4.33 -15.12 10.38
C THR A 61 2.91 -14.58 10.17
N VAL A 62 2.68 -13.29 10.41
CA VAL A 62 1.36 -12.65 10.24
C VAL A 62 0.82 -12.86 8.81
N MET A 63 1.64 -12.67 7.78
CA MET A 63 1.21 -12.83 6.39
C MET A 63 1.01 -14.30 5.98
N THR A 64 1.74 -15.23 6.59
CA THR A 64 1.57 -16.68 6.34
C THR A 64 0.27 -17.17 6.96
N ASP A 65 -0.03 -16.76 8.19
CA ASP A 65 -1.20 -17.19 8.95
C ASP A 65 -2.50 -16.53 8.47
N LEU A 66 -2.41 -15.40 7.75
CA LEU A 66 -3.57 -14.70 7.24
C LEU A 66 -4.28 -15.52 6.15
N ASP A 67 -5.50 -15.92 6.42
CA ASP A 67 -6.39 -16.50 5.40
C ASP A 67 -7.13 -15.37 4.66
N PHE A 68 -6.67 -15.07 3.46
CA PHE A 68 -7.26 -14.00 2.63
C PHE A 68 -8.73 -14.28 2.26
N SER A 69 -9.20 -15.53 2.26
CA SER A 69 -10.60 -15.83 1.95
C SER A 69 -11.58 -15.24 2.98
N GLN A 70 -11.10 -14.96 4.20
CA GLN A 70 -11.90 -14.27 5.22
C GLN A 70 -12.18 -12.81 4.91
N PHE A 71 -11.49 -12.21 3.92
CA PHE A 71 -11.80 -10.87 3.42
C PHE A 71 -13.08 -10.85 2.58
N GLU A 72 -13.54 -12.02 2.13
CA GLU A 72 -14.82 -12.20 1.47
C GLU A 72 -15.96 -12.26 2.50
N ASP A 73 -16.03 -11.25 3.38
CA ASP A 73 -17.00 -11.15 4.47
C ASP A 73 -18.41 -10.82 3.95
N GLU A 74 -19.25 -11.83 3.83
CA GLU A 74 -20.65 -11.69 3.46
C GLU A 74 -21.52 -11.49 4.71
N HIS A 75 -22.35 -10.43 4.72
CA HIS A 75 -23.46 -10.33 5.67
C HIS A 75 -24.79 -10.28 4.92
N GLY A 76 -25.51 -11.41 4.94
CA GLY A 76 -26.95 -11.39 4.89
C GLY A 76 -27.70 -12.04 3.73
N PHE A 77 -27.06 -12.71 2.74
CA PHE A 77 -27.81 -13.56 1.80
C PHE A 77 -26.97 -14.74 1.25
N PRO A 78 -26.98 -15.90 1.90
CA PRO A 78 -26.33 -17.08 1.34
C PRO A 78 -27.07 -17.52 0.05
N GLY A 79 -26.35 -17.62 -1.04
CA GLY A 79 -26.77 -18.33 -2.25
C GLY A 79 -27.46 -17.52 -3.35
N LYS A 80 -27.90 -16.27 -3.15
CA LYS A 80 -28.53 -15.46 -4.21
C LYS A 80 -27.60 -14.46 -4.89
N HIS A 81 -26.47 -14.15 -4.29
CA HIS A 81 -25.51 -13.18 -4.84
C HIS A 81 -24.75 -13.71 -6.07
N LEU A 82 -24.50 -15.01 -6.16
CA LEU A 82 -23.79 -15.56 -7.31
C LEU A 82 -24.59 -15.44 -8.63
N GLU A 83 -25.91 -15.58 -8.57
CA GLU A 83 -26.78 -15.39 -9.74
C GLU A 83 -26.95 -13.91 -10.11
N LEU A 84 -27.11 -13.03 -9.11
CA LEU A 84 -27.17 -11.58 -9.31
C LEU A 84 -25.84 -10.99 -9.80
N LEU A 85 -24.72 -11.58 -9.40
CA LEU A 85 -23.38 -11.22 -9.86
C LEU A 85 -23.13 -11.65 -11.31
N ALA A 86 -23.64 -12.82 -11.71
CA ALA A 86 -23.58 -13.28 -13.09
C ALA A 86 -24.34 -12.34 -14.06
N GLU A 87 -25.34 -11.62 -13.58
CA GLU A 87 -26.13 -10.64 -14.35
C GLU A 87 -25.62 -9.18 -14.24
N GLY A 88 -24.53 -8.93 -13.50
CA GLY A 88 -23.95 -7.58 -13.33
C GLY A 88 -24.78 -6.63 -12.45
N LEU A 89 -25.95 -7.03 -11.99
CA LEU A 89 -26.85 -6.19 -11.18
C LEU A 89 -26.38 -6.02 -9.72
N GLY A 90 -25.71 -7.02 -9.16
CA GLY A 90 -25.22 -6.98 -7.78
C GLY A 90 -24.15 -5.93 -7.53
N LEU A 91 -23.31 -5.66 -8.53
CA LEU A 91 -22.24 -4.66 -8.46
C LEU A 91 -22.80 -3.23 -8.41
N VAL A 92 -23.92 -3.00 -9.12
CA VAL A 92 -24.56 -1.66 -9.24
C VAL A 92 -25.42 -1.37 -8.02
N LEU A 93 -26.03 -2.41 -7.41
CA LEU A 93 -27.01 -2.23 -6.33
C LEU A 93 -26.38 -2.17 -4.93
N HIS A 94 -25.13 -2.66 -4.75
CA HIS A 94 -24.52 -2.79 -3.42
C HIS A 94 -23.14 -2.12 -3.27
N GLU A 95 -22.69 -1.32 -4.23
CA GLU A 95 -21.46 -0.51 -4.18
C GLU A 95 -20.16 -1.32 -3.90
N GLY A 96 -20.22 -2.66 -3.87
CA GLY A 96 -19.13 -3.61 -3.61
C GLY A 96 -19.66 -4.95 -3.10
N LEU A 97 -18.87 -6.01 -3.29
CA LEU A 97 -19.23 -7.39 -2.94
C LEU A 97 -19.14 -7.64 -1.43
N PHE A 98 -18.09 -7.13 -0.79
CA PHE A 98 -17.73 -7.41 0.59
C PHE A 98 -17.72 -6.13 1.44
N GLN A 99 -18.08 -6.26 2.70
CA GLN A 99 -18.10 -5.11 3.61
C GLN A 99 -16.70 -4.65 4.03
N GLY A 100 -15.77 -5.62 4.13
CA GLY A 100 -14.39 -5.40 4.58
C GLY A 100 -14.28 -5.12 6.08
N GLN A 101 -15.27 -5.56 6.87
CA GLN A 101 -15.26 -5.45 8.32
C GLN A 101 -14.19 -6.37 8.90
N PHE A 102 -14.08 -7.62 8.39
CA PHE A 102 -13.02 -8.53 8.81
C PHE A 102 -11.63 -7.92 8.59
N LEU A 103 -11.39 -7.33 7.41
CA LEU A 103 -10.12 -6.67 7.10
C LEU A 103 -9.83 -5.53 8.10
N HIS A 104 -10.83 -4.69 8.39
CA HIS A 104 -10.71 -3.59 9.35
C HIS A 104 -10.36 -4.09 10.76
N ASP A 105 -11.11 -5.08 11.25
CA ASP A 105 -10.92 -5.63 12.59
C ASP A 105 -9.57 -6.35 12.72
N TRP A 106 -9.17 -7.08 11.68
CA TRP A 106 -7.87 -7.74 11.62
C TRP A 106 -6.71 -6.73 11.65
N ILE A 107 -6.78 -5.64 10.86
CA ILE A 107 -5.80 -4.56 10.90
C ILE A 107 -5.74 -3.95 12.32
N GLY A 108 -6.88 -3.63 12.90
CA GLY A 108 -6.96 -3.09 14.26
C GLY A 108 -6.30 -4.03 15.28
N LYS A 109 -6.52 -5.32 15.18
CA LYS A 109 -5.96 -6.34 16.06
C LYS A 109 -4.43 -6.44 15.97
N ILE A 110 -3.87 -6.48 14.74
CA ILE A 110 -2.42 -6.56 14.58
C ILE A 110 -1.73 -5.27 15.06
N LEU A 111 -2.31 -4.11 14.82
CA LEU A 111 -1.76 -2.84 15.31
C LEU A 111 -1.82 -2.74 16.83
N ALA A 112 -2.95 -3.12 17.43
CA ALA A 112 -3.14 -3.12 18.89
C ALA A 112 -2.16 -4.08 19.60
N ALA A 113 -1.75 -5.19 18.97
CA ALA A 113 -0.72 -6.10 19.50
C ALA A 113 0.65 -5.43 19.68
N LYS A 114 0.87 -4.30 19.03
CA LYS A 114 2.07 -3.44 19.16
C LYS A 114 1.76 -2.10 19.84
N ASN A 115 0.61 -1.97 20.52
CA ASN A 115 0.13 -0.74 21.19
C ASN A 115 -0.02 0.46 20.24
N VAL A 116 -0.36 0.21 18.97
CA VAL A 116 -0.68 1.25 17.99
C VAL A 116 -2.17 1.25 17.76
N HIS A 117 -2.83 2.39 17.98
CA HIS A 117 -4.26 2.60 17.79
C HIS A 117 -4.51 3.82 16.90
N THR A 118 -3.90 4.93 17.22
CA THR A 118 -4.08 6.21 16.55
C THR A 118 -2.78 6.67 15.88
N TRP A 119 -2.88 7.68 15.03
CA TRP A 119 -1.69 8.27 14.41
C TRP A 119 -0.76 8.93 15.44
N GLY A 120 -1.28 9.41 16.57
CA GLY A 120 -0.47 9.92 17.68
C GLY A 120 0.57 8.92 18.17
N ASP A 121 0.26 7.61 18.15
CA ASP A 121 1.17 6.53 18.55
C ASP A 121 2.34 6.34 17.57
N LEU A 122 2.23 6.87 16.34
CA LEU A 122 3.25 6.78 15.29
C LEU A 122 3.98 8.10 15.03
N LYS A 123 3.76 9.12 15.87
CA LYS A 123 4.43 10.42 15.77
C LYS A 123 5.92 10.29 16.05
N GLN A 124 6.73 11.04 15.33
CA GLN A 124 8.19 11.02 15.48
C GLN A 124 8.71 12.38 15.93
N ASP A 125 9.61 12.37 16.91
CA ASP A 125 10.44 13.52 17.22
C ASP A 125 11.75 13.43 16.41
N ASP A 126 11.76 14.09 15.25
CA ASP A 126 12.94 14.20 14.37
C ASP A 126 13.15 15.67 14.00
N PRO A 127 13.89 16.44 14.83
CA PRO A 127 14.13 17.86 14.60
C PRO A 127 14.94 18.14 13.32
N GLU A 128 15.69 17.16 12.82
CA GLU A 128 16.45 17.27 11.57
C GLU A 128 15.64 16.89 10.31
N SER A 129 14.39 16.51 10.48
CA SER A 129 13.49 16.21 9.37
C SER A 129 13.27 17.43 8.49
N SER A 130 13.19 17.22 7.18
CA SER A 130 12.72 18.25 6.25
C SER A 130 11.20 18.44 6.29
N LEU A 131 10.49 17.50 6.91
CA LEU A 131 9.05 17.59 7.08
C LEU A 131 8.71 18.53 8.24
N PRO A 132 7.66 19.34 8.11
CA PRO A 132 7.17 20.15 9.21
C PRO A 132 6.65 19.26 10.36
N PRO A 133 6.62 19.75 11.61
CA PRO A 133 6.29 18.93 12.78
C PRO A 133 4.98 18.15 12.67
N GLU A 134 3.96 18.74 12.05
CA GLU A 134 2.64 18.16 11.82
C GLU A 134 2.63 17.01 10.80
N GLN A 135 3.73 16.79 10.07
CA GLN A 135 3.90 15.70 9.12
C GLN A 135 4.92 14.64 9.58
N ARG A 136 5.46 14.75 10.77
CA ARG A 136 6.49 13.83 11.30
C ARG A 136 5.88 12.58 11.90
N TYR A 137 5.40 11.71 11.02
CA TYR A 137 4.89 10.38 11.39
C TYR A 137 5.73 9.29 10.74
N LYS A 138 5.78 8.15 11.40
CA LYS A 138 6.52 6.98 10.92
C LYS A 138 5.85 6.33 9.72
N LEU A 139 4.53 6.50 9.57
CA LEU A 139 3.70 5.93 8.51
C LEU A 139 3.02 7.01 7.68
N VAL A 140 2.92 6.77 6.37
CA VAL A 140 2.02 7.50 5.47
C VAL A 140 1.22 6.48 4.65
N VAL A 141 -0.10 6.64 4.63
CA VAL A 141 -1.03 5.78 3.88
C VAL A 141 -1.71 6.58 2.78
N ILE A 142 -1.70 6.05 1.56
CA ILE A 142 -2.38 6.67 0.42
C ILE A 142 -3.80 6.15 0.32
N VAL A 143 -4.75 7.07 0.20
CA VAL A 143 -6.18 6.78 0.07
C VAL A 143 -6.76 7.60 -1.08
N SER A 144 -7.74 7.07 -1.80
CA SER A 144 -8.49 7.80 -2.81
C SER A 144 -9.82 8.28 -2.24
N ASP A 145 -10.00 9.60 -2.14
CA ASP A 145 -11.27 10.25 -1.82
C ASP A 145 -12.10 10.36 -3.10
N ILE A 146 -13.10 9.51 -3.23
CA ILE A 146 -14.00 9.48 -4.40
C ILE A 146 -15.14 10.50 -4.30
N SER A 147 -15.40 11.08 -3.12
CA SER A 147 -16.37 12.16 -2.97
C SER A 147 -15.91 13.45 -3.66
N ARG A 148 -14.60 13.69 -3.69
CA ARG A 148 -14.01 14.92 -4.23
C ARG A 148 -13.01 14.68 -5.36
N GLY A 149 -12.74 13.41 -5.72
CA GLY A 149 -11.82 13.03 -6.80
C GLY A 149 -10.36 13.39 -6.51
N GLN A 150 -9.90 13.19 -5.28
CA GLN A 150 -8.54 13.56 -4.88
C GLN A 150 -7.82 12.47 -4.09
N LYS A 151 -6.48 12.50 -4.15
CA LYS A 151 -5.61 11.66 -3.35
C LYS A 151 -5.46 12.25 -1.96
N LEU A 152 -5.52 11.40 -0.93
CA LEU A 152 -5.16 11.73 0.45
C LEU A 152 -3.87 11.01 0.84
N ARG A 153 -3.01 11.72 1.57
CA ARG A 153 -1.78 11.22 2.19
C ARG A 153 -1.99 11.25 3.71
N LEU A 154 -2.50 10.18 4.26
CA LEU A 154 -2.81 10.15 5.68
C LEU A 154 -1.57 9.77 6.50
N PRO A 155 -1.27 10.49 7.61
CA PRO A 155 -2.13 11.45 8.33
C PRO A 155 -2.03 12.91 7.86
N TRP A 156 -1.14 13.26 6.94
CA TRP A 156 -0.83 14.65 6.58
C TRP A 156 -2.03 15.48 6.11
N ASP A 157 -3.00 14.82 5.48
CA ASP A 157 -4.15 15.48 4.86
C ASP A 157 -5.42 15.47 5.76
N TYR A 158 -5.36 14.91 7.00
CA TYR A 158 -6.51 14.93 7.92
C TYR A 158 -6.91 16.36 8.31
N GLU A 159 -5.98 17.15 8.83
CA GLU A 159 -6.31 18.50 9.28
C GLU A 159 -6.65 19.43 8.10
N PRO A 160 -5.79 19.59 7.05
CA PRO A 160 -6.06 20.57 6.00
C PRO A 160 -7.23 20.20 5.08
N LEU A 161 -7.54 18.91 4.90
CA LEU A 161 -8.56 18.47 3.94
C LEU A 161 -9.83 17.89 4.59
N LEU A 162 -9.72 17.38 5.80
CA LEU A 162 -10.85 16.78 6.51
C LEU A 162 -11.24 17.56 7.78
N GLY A 163 -10.41 18.50 8.24
CA GLY A 163 -10.67 19.33 9.41
C GLY A 163 -10.72 18.56 10.72
N VAL A 164 -9.98 17.46 10.81
CA VAL A 164 -9.92 16.60 12.01
C VAL A 164 -8.49 16.45 12.48
N ASP A 165 -8.29 16.37 13.79
CA ASP A 165 -6.97 16.17 14.41
C ASP A 165 -6.43 14.78 14.03
N PRO A 166 -5.29 14.71 13.30
CA PRO A 166 -4.69 13.45 12.89
C PRO A 166 -4.31 12.56 14.07
N ASP A 167 -3.79 13.12 15.17
CA ASP A 167 -3.29 12.34 16.31
C ASP A 167 -4.37 11.48 16.96
N THR A 168 -5.65 11.84 16.79
CA THR A 168 -6.80 11.12 17.35
C THR A 168 -7.43 10.10 16.39
N GLN A 169 -7.09 10.12 15.12
CA GLN A 169 -7.72 9.23 14.13
C GLN A 169 -7.12 7.81 14.20
N PRO A 170 -7.96 6.76 14.05
CA PRO A 170 -7.48 5.38 14.02
C PRO A 170 -6.60 5.10 12.78
N VAL A 171 -5.46 4.48 12.98
CA VAL A 171 -4.61 4.03 11.85
C VAL A 171 -5.32 2.97 11.02
N ALA A 172 -6.08 2.09 11.67
CA ALA A 172 -6.82 1.01 11.00
C ALA A 172 -7.82 1.52 9.96
N ASP A 173 -8.48 2.66 10.21
CA ASP A 173 -9.42 3.28 9.27
C ASP A 173 -8.74 3.65 7.95
N ALA A 174 -7.58 4.28 8.03
CA ALA A 174 -6.82 4.69 6.86
C ALA A 174 -6.30 3.48 6.07
N VAL A 175 -5.79 2.46 6.77
CA VAL A 175 -5.27 1.24 6.12
C VAL A 175 -6.41 0.45 5.48
N ARG A 176 -7.59 0.32 6.15
CA ARG A 176 -8.80 -0.29 5.58
C ARG A 176 -9.29 0.47 4.34
N ALA A 177 -9.34 1.80 4.40
CA ALA A 177 -9.73 2.63 3.27
C ALA A 177 -8.77 2.42 2.09
N SER A 178 -7.46 2.45 2.37
CA SER A 178 -6.40 2.24 1.37
C SER A 178 -6.44 0.86 0.71
N ALA A 179 -6.82 -0.18 1.46
CA ALA A 179 -6.92 -1.56 0.95
C ALA A 179 -8.31 -1.90 0.37
N GLY A 180 -9.18 -0.91 0.24
CA GLY A 180 -10.55 -1.04 -0.25
C GLY A 180 -10.63 -1.13 -1.76
N ILE A 181 -10.23 -2.26 -2.38
CA ILE A 181 -10.27 -2.46 -3.84
C ILE A 181 -11.69 -2.20 -4.36
N PRO A 182 -11.86 -1.26 -5.31
CA PRO A 182 -13.18 -0.94 -5.88
C PRO A 182 -13.86 -2.17 -6.46
N PHE A 183 -15.18 -2.21 -6.33
CA PHE A 183 -16.05 -3.32 -6.73
C PHE A 183 -15.93 -4.59 -5.87
N PHE A 184 -14.82 -4.80 -5.17
CA PHE A 184 -14.67 -5.88 -4.18
C PHE A 184 -15.16 -5.42 -2.81
N PHE A 185 -14.63 -4.32 -2.31
CA PHE A 185 -15.03 -3.77 -1.02
C PHE A 185 -15.95 -2.57 -1.19
N ARG A 186 -16.88 -2.42 -0.26
CA ARG A 186 -17.63 -1.17 -0.12
C ARG A 186 -16.68 -0.02 0.19
N PRO A 187 -16.94 1.19 -0.35
CA PRO A 187 -16.19 2.39 0.03
C PRO A 187 -16.18 2.58 1.55
N PHE A 188 -15.07 3.02 2.08
CA PHE A 188 -14.94 3.33 3.50
C PHE A 188 -15.46 4.75 3.77
N HIS A 189 -16.34 4.88 4.76
CA HIS A 189 -16.87 6.19 5.21
C HIS A 189 -15.89 6.79 6.21
N MET A 190 -15.10 7.76 5.78
CA MET A 190 -14.12 8.43 6.64
C MET A 190 -14.70 9.71 7.21
N LYS A 191 -14.62 9.87 8.53
CA LYS A 191 -15.12 11.06 9.23
C LYS A 191 -14.39 12.32 8.77
N ALA A 192 -15.16 13.40 8.64
CA ALA A 192 -14.67 14.71 8.28
C ALA A 192 -15.48 15.81 8.98
N ASN A 193 -14.88 16.98 9.14
CA ASN A 193 -15.56 18.14 9.68
C ASN A 193 -16.48 18.74 8.59
N PRO A 194 -17.79 18.91 8.86
CA PRO A 194 -18.73 19.51 7.93
C PRO A 194 -18.32 20.91 7.45
N ASP A 195 -17.63 21.70 8.27
CA ASP A 195 -17.20 23.04 7.90
C ASP A 195 -16.17 23.03 6.75
N VAL A 196 -15.38 21.96 6.64
CA VAL A 196 -14.36 21.78 5.60
C VAL A 196 -14.93 21.03 4.37
N THR A 197 -15.94 20.19 4.58
CA THR A 197 -16.51 19.30 3.58
C THR A 197 -17.87 19.75 3.03
N ARG A 198 -18.14 21.05 3.05
CA ARG A 198 -19.38 21.66 2.52
C ARG A 198 -20.68 21.11 3.15
N GLY A 199 -20.66 20.86 4.44
CA GLY A 199 -21.80 20.35 5.20
C GLY A 199 -21.86 18.83 5.33
N HIS A 200 -20.92 18.08 4.74
CA HIS A 200 -20.85 16.62 4.88
C HIS A 200 -20.01 16.23 6.10
N GLY A 201 -20.51 15.32 6.94
CA GLY A 201 -19.79 14.80 8.12
C GLY A 201 -18.81 13.67 7.81
N GLU A 202 -18.76 13.23 6.56
CA GLU A 202 -17.91 12.13 6.08
C GLU A 202 -17.63 12.27 4.59
N ILE A 203 -16.60 11.54 4.14
CA ILE A 203 -16.25 11.35 2.73
C ILE A 203 -16.18 9.85 2.41
N LEU A 204 -16.36 9.51 1.15
CA LEU A 204 -16.21 8.14 0.66
C LEU A 204 -14.79 7.91 0.17
N CYS A 205 -14.16 6.89 0.73
CA CYS A 205 -12.78 6.52 0.42
C CYS A 205 -12.70 5.11 -0.16
N THR A 206 -11.74 4.91 -1.06
CA THR A 206 -11.44 3.62 -1.67
C THR A 206 -9.93 3.45 -1.84
N ASP A 207 -9.51 2.34 -2.44
CA ASP A 207 -8.10 1.98 -2.63
C ASP A 207 -7.26 3.14 -3.19
N GLY A 208 -6.17 3.42 -2.49
CA GLY A 208 -5.24 4.48 -2.87
C GLY A 208 -4.62 4.29 -4.24
N GLY A 209 -4.51 3.03 -4.69
CA GLY A 209 -3.94 2.66 -5.98
C GLY A 209 -4.68 3.23 -7.18
N MET A 210 -5.94 3.65 -7.03
CA MET A 210 -6.66 4.35 -8.10
C MET A 210 -5.98 5.66 -8.52
N LEU A 211 -5.40 6.40 -7.58
CA LEU A 211 -4.80 7.71 -7.81
C LEU A 211 -3.28 7.73 -7.62
N SER A 212 -2.71 6.82 -6.82
CA SER A 212 -1.26 6.74 -6.60
C SER A 212 -0.89 5.41 -5.96
N ASN A 213 -0.50 4.43 -6.75
CA ASN A 213 -0.20 3.08 -6.25
C ASN A 213 1.22 2.94 -5.71
N PHE A 214 2.17 3.78 -6.20
CA PHE A 214 3.59 3.74 -5.82
C PHE A 214 4.19 5.13 -5.67
N PRO A 215 3.92 5.86 -4.57
CA PRO A 215 4.36 7.24 -4.36
C PRO A 215 5.83 7.34 -3.91
N VAL A 216 6.78 6.79 -4.67
CA VAL A 216 8.19 6.59 -4.27
C VAL A 216 8.92 7.89 -3.88
N ALA A 217 8.46 9.05 -4.36
CA ALA A 217 9.05 10.35 -4.05
C ALA A 217 8.45 11.04 -2.82
N ILE A 218 7.54 10.36 -2.08
CA ILE A 218 6.78 10.99 -0.99
C ILE A 218 7.67 11.53 0.15
N PHE A 219 8.84 10.93 0.36
CA PHE A 219 9.82 11.37 1.36
C PHE A 219 11.00 12.14 0.78
N ASP A 220 11.01 12.41 -0.52
CA ASP A 220 12.09 13.16 -1.15
C ASP A 220 12.10 14.61 -0.64
N ARG A 221 13.28 15.13 -0.40
CA ARG A 221 13.46 16.49 0.12
C ARG A 221 13.11 17.52 -0.94
N THR A 222 12.36 18.52 -0.54
CA THR A 222 11.95 19.66 -1.39
C THR A 222 12.71 20.94 -1.05
N ASP A 223 13.59 20.92 -0.03
CA ASP A 223 14.36 22.08 0.45
C ASP A 223 15.74 22.25 -0.25
N GLY A 224 16.00 21.47 -1.29
CA GLY A 224 17.25 21.50 -2.07
C GLY A 224 18.48 20.90 -1.38
N LYS A 225 18.34 20.38 -0.17
CA LYS A 225 19.42 19.70 0.53
C LYS A 225 19.50 18.22 0.11
N PRO A 226 20.69 17.59 0.19
CA PRO A 226 20.82 16.17 -0.08
C PRO A 226 20.01 15.34 0.92
N PRO A 227 19.47 14.18 0.53
CA PRO A 227 18.80 13.28 1.45
C PRO A 227 19.76 12.74 2.51
N ARG A 228 19.26 12.53 3.72
CA ARG A 228 20.04 12.00 4.86
C ARG A 228 20.36 10.50 4.69
N TRP A 229 19.43 9.77 4.12
CA TRP A 229 19.48 8.34 3.79
C TRP A 229 18.66 8.08 2.53
N PRO A 230 18.80 6.89 1.91
CA PRO A 230 17.99 6.54 0.74
C PRO A 230 16.52 6.33 1.07
N THR A 231 15.65 6.61 0.10
CA THR A 231 14.28 6.10 0.05
C THR A 231 14.23 4.96 -0.94
N PHE A 232 13.95 3.73 -0.48
CA PHE A 232 13.77 2.58 -1.36
C PHE A 232 12.29 2.36 -1.65
N GLY A 233 11.99 2.07 -2.92
CA GLY A 233 10.71 1.57 -3.35
C GLY A 233 10.70 0.05 -3.41
N ILE A 234 9.57 -0.60 -3.04
CA ILE A 234 9.35 -2.02 -3.30
C ILE A 234 8.10 -2.16 -4.15
N LYS A 235 8.28 -2.66 -5.37
CA LYS A 235 7.24 -2.75 -6.40
C LYS A 235 6.89 -4.20 -6.71
N LEU A 236 5.58 -4.53 -6.68
CA LEU A 236 5.03 -5.88 -6.90
C LEU A 236 4.74 -6.16 -8.38
N SER A 237 5.65 -5.77 -9.24
CA SER A 237 5.61 -6.08 -10.67
C SER A 237 7.02 -6.10 -11.23
N ALA A 238 7.31 -7.08 -12.06
CA ALA A 238 8.55 -7.07 -12.83
C ALA A 238 8.64 -5.78 -13.65
N ARG A 239 9.87 -5.29 -13.89
CA ARG A 239 10.08 -4.18 -14.81
C ARG A 239 9.57 -4.58 -16.18
N ARG A 240 8.40 -4.07 -16.57
CA ARG A 240 7.77 -4.46 -17.84
C ARG A 240 8.58 -3.95 -19.02
N SER A 241 8.94 -4.85 -19.92
CA SER A 241 9.26 -4.45 -21.30
C SER A 241 7.95 -4.25 -22.07
N LEU A 242 7.92 -3.35 -23.06
CA LEU A 242 6.77 -3.15 -23.96
C LEU A 242 6.28 -4.44 -24.63
N ALA A 243 7.12 -5.48 -24.69
CA ALA A 243 6.81 -6.78 -25.26
C ALA A 243 5.98 -7.71 -24.32
N GLN A 244 5.75 -7.33 -23.08
CA GLN A 244 5.08 -8.17 -22.07
C GLN A 244 3.69 -7.65 -21.69
N ALA A 245 3.03 -6.87 -22.56
CA ALA A 245 1.64 -6.47 -22.36
C ALA A 245 0.74 -7.72 -22.33
N THR A 246 0.09 -7.96 -21.18
CA THR A 246 -0.92 -9.01 -21.07
C THR A 246 -2.20 -8.55 -21.75
N TRP A 247 -2.68 -9.37 -22.67
CA TRP A 247 -4.00 -9.17 -23.30
C TRP A 247 -5.08 -9.71 -22.37
N ASN A 248 -5.99 -8.86 -21.93
CA ASN A 248 -7.18 -9.27 -21.17
C ASN A 248 -8.41 -9.10 -22.07
N PRO A 249 -8.97 -10.17 -22.62
CA PRO A 249 -10.27 -10.10 -23.29
C PRO A 249 -11.35 -9.93 -22.22
N ASP A 250 -12.09 -8.82 -22.28
CA ASP A 250 -13.22 -8.56 -21.38
C ASP A 250 -14.36 -9.53 -21.68
N ALA A 251 -14.60 -10.46 -20.76
CA ALA A 251 -15.64 -11.48 -20.92
C ALA A 251 -16.97 -11.08 -20.28
N ASN A 252 -16.94 -10.21 -19.26
CA ASN A 252 -18.14 -9.73 -18.52
C ASN A 252 -17.85 -8.44 -17.75
N ALA A 253 -18.89 -7.84 -17.14
CA ALA A 253 -18.79 -6.58 -16.40
C ALA A 253 -17.79 -6.61 -15.24
N ILE A 254 -17.63 -7.76 -14.58
CA ILE A 254 -16.68 -7.94 -13.47
C ILE A 254 -15.25 -7.91 -13.99
N GLU A 255 -14.95 -8.63 -15.07
CA GLU A 255 -13.64 -8.63 -15.68
C GLU A 255 -13.28 -7.23 -16.25
N LEU A 256 -14.24 -6.53 -16.82
CA LEU A 256 -14.06 -5.13 -17.24
C LEU A 256 -13.72 -4.24 -16.04
N ALA A 257 -14.44 -4.37 -14.93
CA ALA A 257 -14.18 -3.59 -13.72
C ALA A 257 -12.77 -3.87 -13.17
N LYS A 258 -12.35 -5.15 -13.10
CA LYS A 258 -11.00 -5.55 -12.71
C LYS A 258 -9.93 -4.95 -13.65
N SER A 259 -10.17 -5.01 -14.97
CA SER A 259 -9.26 -4.47 -15.98
C SER A 259 -9.12 -2.94 -15.85
N LEU A 260 -10.22 -2.22 -15.59
CA LEU A 260 -10.21 -0.78 -15.35
C LEU A 260 -9.40 -0.42 -14.11
N VAL A 261 -9.64 -1.10 -12.97
CA VAL A 261 -8.88 -0.89 -11.74
C VAL A 261 -7.40 -1.17 -11.95
N GLY A 262 -7.06 -2.30 -12.57
CA GLY A 262 -5.68 -2.66 -12.90
C GLY A 262 -4.99 -1.63 -13.81
N THR A 263 -5.72 -1.10 -14.80
CA THR A 263 -5.22 -0.06 -15.71
C THR A 263 -4.96 1.24 -14.96
N MET A 264 -5.87 1.67 -14.09
CA MET A 264 -5.71 2.89 -13.28
C MET A 264 -4.50 2.78 -12.35
N GLN A 265 -4.35 1.65 -11.67
CA GLN A 265 -3.21 1.39 -10.77
C GLN A 265 -1.86 1.40 -11.51
N THR A 266 -1.84 0.94 -12.76
CA THR A 266 -0.60 0.82 -13.54
C THR A 266 -0.23 2.13 -14.24
N ALA A 267 -1.20 2.85 -14.79
CA ALA A 267 -0.96 4.00 -15.67
C ALA A 267 -0.28 5.17 -14.95
N HIS A 268 -0.65 5.45 -13.70
CA HIS A 268 -0.10 6.56 -12.93
C HIS A 268 1.37 6.36 -12.55
N ASP A 269 1.76 5.13 -12.23
CA ASP A 269 3.09 4.83 -11.71
C ASP A 269 4.14 4.70 -12.80
N GLN A 270 3.72 4.33 -14.02
CA GLN A 270 4.63 4.04 -15.13
C GLN A 270 5.48 5.28 -15.52
N VAL A 271 4.88 6.46 -15.48
CA VAL A 271 5.56 7.73 -15.81
C VAL A 271 6.72 8.02 -14.84
N TYR A 272 6.61 7.63 -13.58
CA TYR A 272 7.63 7.86 -12.56
C TYR A 272 8.67 6.74 -12.50
N VAL A 273 8.24 5.50 -12.67
CA VAL A 273 9.11 4.30 -12.55
C VAL A 273 10.13 4.24 -13.70
N ASP A 274 9.83 4.83 -14.85
CA ASP A 274 10.75 4.90 -15.99
C ASP A 274 11.89 5.93 -15.80
N GLN A 275 11.80 6.79 -14.79
CA GLN A 275 12.90 7.69 -14.46
C GLN A 275 14.06 6.89 -13.85
N ALA A 276 15.27 7.08 -14.37
CA ALA A 276 16.45 6.35 -13.91
C ALA A 276 16.71 6.50 -12.41
N SER A 277 16.49 7.70 -11.85
CA SER A 277 16.62 7.98 -10.41
C SER A 277 15.63 7.21 -9.53
N VAL A 278 14.46 6.87 -10.07
CA VAL A 278 13.44 6.06 -9.38
C VAL A 278 13.72 4.58 -9.57
N ALA A 279 13.97 4.14 -10.81
CA ALA A 279 14.24 2.75 -11.11
C ALA A 279 15.44 2.20 -10.33
N SER A 280 16.52 2.99 -10.21
CA SER A 280 17.74 2.60 -9.52
C SER A 280 17.63 2.44 -8.00
N ARG A 281 16.58 2.98 -7.38
CA ARG A 281 16.26 2.81 -5.94
C ARG A 281 15.01 1.98 -5.69
N THR A 282 14.56 1.20 -6.69
CA THR A 282 13.36 0.38 -6.62
C THR A 282 13.69 -1.10 -6.71
N ILE A 283 13.19 -1.87 -5.74
CA ILE A 283 13.22 -3.33 -5.73
C ILE A 283 12.00 -3.83 -6.49
N PHE A 284 12.21 -4.51 -7.62
CA PHE A 284 11.14 -5.06 -8.46
C PHE A 284 10.95 -6.53 -8.13
N VAL A 285 9.82 -6.84 -7.48
CA VAL A 285 9.45 -8.21 -7.12
C VAL A 285 8.64 -8.82 -8.25
N ASP A 286 9.09 -9.93 -8.81
CA ASP A 286 8.32 -10.65 -9.83
C ASP A 286 7.12 -11.35 -9.20
N THR A 287 5.93 -10.91 -9.55
CA THR A 287 4.65 -11.51 -9.13
C THR A 287 3.87 -12.05 -10.33
N THR A 288 4.55 -12.42 -11.41
CA THR A 288 3.92 -13.01 -12.60
C THR A 288 3.17 -14.28 -12.22
N GLY A 289 1.94 -14.41 -12.72
CA GLY A 289 1.06 -15.53 -12.44
C GLY A 289 0.14 -15.33 -11.23
N TYR A 290 0.27 -14.22 -10.46
CA TYR A 290 -0.61 -13.89 -9.34
C TYR A 290 -1.41 -12.63 -9.61
N THR A 291 -2.72 -12.68 -9.36
CA THR A 291 -3.59 -11.49 -9.45
C THR A 291 -3.78 -10.85 -8.07
N ALA A 292 -4.05 -9.56 -8.01
CA ALA A 292 -4.25 -8.83 -6.74
C ALA A 292 -5.50 -9.28 -5.97
N THR A 293 -6.44 -9.92 -6.65
CA THR A 293 -7.75 -10.31 -6.14
C THR A 293 -7.92 -11.84 -6.00
N ASP A 294 -6.83 -12.59 -6.02
CA ASP A 294 -6.85 -14.02 -5.77
C ASP A 294 -6.80 -14.30 -4.27
N PHE A 295 -7.95 -14.21 -3.60
CA PHE A 295 -8.06 -14.41 -2.14
C PHE A 295 -7.86 -15.87 -1.70
N HIS A 296 -7.67 -16.81 -2.64
CA HIS A 296 -7.51 -18.24 -2.35
C HIS A 296 -6.05 -18.71 -2.46
N LEU A 297 -5.09 -17.82 -2.25
CA LEU A 297 -3.66 -18.18 -2.27
C LEU A 297 -3.35 -19.25 -1.24
N THR A 298 -2.68 -20.31 -1.69
CA THR A 298 -2.18 -21.36 -0.81
C THR A 298 -0.97 -20.89 0.02
N ALA A 299 -0.63 -21.60 1.09
CA ALA A 299 0.59 -21.35 1.85
C ALA A 299 1.85 -21.45 0.97
N ALA A 300 1.85 -22.34 -0.03
CA ALA A 300 2.95 -22.48 -0.98
C ALA A 300 3.08 -21.24 -1.89
N ASP A 301 1.96 -20.65 -2.31
CA ASP A 301 1.96 -19.43 -3.14
C ASP A 301 2.48 -18.23 -2.34
N LYS A 302 2.04 -18.08 -1.09
CA LYS A 302 2.56 -17.05 -0.18
C LYS A 302 4.05 -17.19 0.05
N GLN A 303 4.54 -18.42 0.25
CA GLN A 303 5.98 -18.68 0.40
C GLN A 303 6.74 -18.34 -0.88
N LYS A 304 6.23 -18.71 -2.07
CA LYS A 304 6.83 -18.32 -3.35
C LYS A 304 6.94 -16.81 -3.53
N LEU A 305 5.85 -16.09 -3.24
CA LEU A 305 5.85 -14.64 -3.32
C LEU A 305 6.89 -14.04 -2.36
N PHE A 306 6.98 -14.57 -1.13
CA PHE A 306 7.99 -14.18 -0.17
C PHE A 306 9.41 -14.42 -0.72
N ASP A 307 9.68 -15.60 -1.26
CA ASP A 307 11.00 -15.97 -1.82
C ASP A 307 11.39 -15.08 -3.00
N HIS A 308 10.44 -14.76 -3.89
CA HIS A 308 10.65 -13.81 -4.98
C HIS A 308 11.01 -12.42 -4.46
N GLY A 309 10.33 -11.97 -3.40
CA GLY A 309 10.65 -10.69 -2.75
C GLY A 309 12.02 -10.67 -2.14
N GLN A 310 12.40 -11.72 -1.42
CA GLN A 310 13.72 -11.84 -0.80
C GLN A 310 14.83 -11.84 -1.86
N GLN A 311 14.70 -12.66 -2.90
CA GLN A 311 15.67 -12.72 -4.02
C GLN A 311 15.79 -11.36 -4.73
N ALA A 312 14.68 -10.66 -4.93
CA ALA A 312 14.69 -9.32 -5.54
C ALA A 312 15.45 -8.31 -4.67
N GLY A 313 15.26 -8.34 -3.35
CA GLY A 313 15.97 -7.50 -2.40
C GLY A 313 17.47 -7.81 -2.37
N GLU A 314 17.85 -9.07 -2.32
CA GLU A 314 19.26 -9.51 -2.36
C GLU A 314 19.95 -9.06 -3.66
N LYS A 315 19.29 -9.25 -4.80
CA LYS A 315 19.79 -8.80 -6.12
C LYS A 315 19.96 -7.27 -6.16
N PHE A 316 18.98 -6.52 -5.65
CA PHE A 316 19.06 -5.07 -5.55
C PHE A 316 20.27 -4.63 -4.72
N LEU A 317 20.46 -5.20 -3.52
CA LEU A 317 21.55 -4.86 -2.63
C LEU A 317 22.94 -5.15 -3.23
N ALA A 318 23.06 -6.17 -4.08
CA ALA A 318 24.30 -6.51 -4.76
C ALA A 318 24.78 -5.41 -5.74
N SER A 319 23.85 -4.59 -6.25
CA SER A 319 24.19 -3.51 -7.20
C SER A 319 24.02 -2.10 -6.60
N TRP A 320 23.36 -1.98 -5.45
CA TRP A 320 23.08 -0.70 -4.84
C TRP A 320 24.33 0.02 -4.33
N ASN A 321 24.47 1.31 -4.68
CA ASN A 321 25.55 2.16 -4.20
C ASN A 321 25.03 3.57 -3.88
N TRP A 322 24.92 3.87 -2.58
CA TRP A 322 24.43 5.15 -2.09
C TRP A 322 25.24 6.36 -2.56
N VAL A 323 26.58 6.25 -2.61
CA VAL A 323 27.47 7.35 -3.00
C VAL A 323 27.28 7.68 -4.48
N LYS A 324 27.22 6.68 -5.34
CA LYS A 324 26.93 6.85 -6.77
C LYS A 324 25.57 7.46 -6.99
N TRP A 325 24.54 6.92 -6.35
CA TRP A 325 23.18 7.41 -6.49
C TRP A 325 23.05 8.89 -6.11
N ARG A 326 23.65 9.32 -4.97
CA ARG A 326 23.69 10.72 -4.55
C ARG A 326 24.43 11.64 -5.53
N ALA A 327 25.40 11.12 -6.26
CA ALA A 327 26.14 11.84 -7.29
C ALA A 327 25.41 11.96 -8.64
N GLY A 328 24.18 11.36 -8.73
CA GLY A 328 23.41 11.35 -9.98
C GLY A 328 23.81 10.23 -10.94
N ASP A 329 24.66 9.29 -10.51
CA ASP A 329 25.00 8.10 -11.27
C ASP A 329 23.99 6.99 -10.95
N TYR A 330 23.02 6.83 -11.84
CA TYR A 330 21.92 5.86 -11.72
C TYR A 330 22.19 4.57 -12.51
N THR A 331 23.43 4.30 -12.89
CA THR A 331 23.82 3.07 -13.59
C THR A 331 23.88 1.92 -12.57
N THR A 332 22.96 0.97 -12.68
CA THR A 332 22.86 -0.26 -11.87
C THR A 332 23.01 -1.48 -12.75
#